data_648a806982b16c27c89e7ae2baed79c9
#
_entry.id   648a806982b16c27c89e7ae2baed79c9
#
_cell.length_a   1.000
_cell.length_b   1.000
_cell.length_c   1.000
_cell.angle_alpha   90.00
_cell.angle_beta   90.00
_cell.angle_gamma   90.00
#
_symmetry.space_group_name_H-M   'P 1'
#
loop_
_entity.id
_entity.type
_entity.pdbx_description
1 polymer ?
#
loop_
_entity_poly.entity_id
_entity_poly.type
_entity_poly.pdbx_seq_one_letter_code
_entity_poly.pdbx_strand_id
1 'polypeptide(L)' 'MEITFNNQLQKIKEQTSVQIIINDLIGEKQKGIAVAVNETVVPKTNWDSYLLQPNDKVLVIKATQGG' A
#
# COMPACT_ATOMS: atom_id res chain seq x y z
N MET A 1 -9.44 1.94 11.97
CA MET A 1 -8.13 1.47 12.46
C MET A 1 -7.02 2.36 11.93
N GLU A 2 -5.83 2.22 12.47
CA GLU A 2 -4.69 3.03 12.05
C GLU A 2 -3.61 2.15 11.47
N ILE A 3 -2.99 2.67 10.41
CA ILE A 3 -1.79 2.08 9.80
C ILE A 3 -0.79 3.21 9.59
N THR A 4 0.43 2.87 9.21
CA THR A 4 1.35 3.89 8.69
C THR A 4 1.48 3.69 7.18
N PHE A 5 1.55 4.80 6.47
CA PHE A 5 1.72 4.80 5.03
C PHE A 5 2.90 5.72 4.72
N ASN A 6 4.00 5.12 4.27
CA ASN A 6 5.25 5.85 4.06
C ASN A 6 5.62 6.66 5.30
N ASN A 7 5.54 6.02 6.46
CA ASN A 7 5.89 6.57 7.76
C ASN A 7 4.95 7.68 8.25
N GLN A 8 3.78 7.80 7.64
CA GLN A 8 2.76 8.74 8.11
C GLN A 8 1.54 7.98 8.59
N LEU A 9 1.03 8.39 9.73
CA LEU A 9 -0.13 7.74 10.32
C LEU A 9 -1.37 8.04 9.50
N GLN A 10 -2.12 7.00 9.18
CA GLN A 10 -3.37 7.11 8.43
C GLN A 10 -4.46 6.34 9.13
N LYS A 11 -5.64 6.94 9.19
CA LYS A 11 -6.82 6.23 9.69
C LYS A 11 -7.56 5.65 8.51
N ILE A 12 -7.86 4.38 8.57
CA ILE A 12 -8.58 3.70 7.51
C ILE A 12 -9.68 2.85 8.11
N LYS A 13 -10.63 2.47 7.25
CA LYS A 13 -11.71 1.60 7.68
C LYS A 13 -11.21 0.16 7.75
N GLU A 14 -11.87 -0.62 8.60
CA GLU A 14 -11.58 -2.04 8.64
C GLU A 14 -11.91 -2.68 7.29
N GLN A 15 -11.22 -3.75 6.97
CA GLN A 15 -11.36 -4.48 5.71
C GLN A 15 -10.95 -3.66 4.50
N THR A 16 -10.04 -2.72 4.69
CA THR A 16 -9.44 -1.98 3.59
C THR A 16 -8.33 -2.83 2.99
N SER A 17 -8.40 -3.05 1.67
CA SER A 17 -7.34 -3.79 0.98
C SER A 17 -6.21 -2.85 0.58
N VAL A 18 -5.07 -3.46 0.24
CA VAL A 18 -3.95 -2.70 -0.30
C VAL A 18 -4.40 -1.93 -1.55
N GLN A 19 -5.18 -2.56 -2.43
CA GLN A 19 -5.63 -1.89 -3.65
C GLN A 19 -6.44 -0.64 -3.33
N ILE A 20 -7.30 -0.70 -2.33
CA ILE A 20 -8.13 0.45 -1.97
C ILE A 20 -7.27 1.61 -1.49
N ILE A 21 -6.30 1.34 -0.61
CA ILE A 21 -5.49 2.43 -0.09
C ILE A 21 -4.57 3.00 -1.18
N ILE A 22 -4.09 2.17 -2.10
CA ILE A 22 -3.28 2.64 -3.21
C ILE A 22 -4.14 3.53 -4.12
N ASN A 23 -5.36 3.13 -4.40
CA ASN A 23 -6.26 3.96 -5.19
C ASN A 23 -6.50 5.32 -4.54
N ASP A 24 -6.66 5.35 -3.23
CA ASP A 24 -6.96 6.59 -2.51
C ASP A 24 -5.75 7.52 -2.42
N LEU A 25 -4.57 6.97 -2.15
CA LEU A 25 -3.40 7.79 -1.82
C LEU A 25 -2.46 7.99 -3.00
N ILE A 26 -2.42 7.05 -3.93
CA ILE A 26 -1.55 7.15 -5.11
C ILE A 26 -2.37 7.51 -6.35
N GLY A 27 -3.62 7.01 -6.41
CA GLY A 27 -4.49 7.30 -7.53
C GLY A 27 -4.04 6.62 -8.79
N GLU A 28 -4.02 7.39 -9.90
CA GLU A 28 -3.74 6.81 -11.20
C GLU A 28 -2.28 6.54 -11.44
N LYS A 29 -1.41 7.03 -10.60
CA LYS A 29 0.04 6.88 -10.79
C LYS A 29 0.54 5.60 -10.12
N GLN A 30 -0.10 4.48 -10.45
CA GLN A 30 0.22 3.22 -9.83
C GLN A 30 1.23 2.38 -10.61
N LYS A 31 1.59 2.81 -11.81
CA LYS A 31 2.56 2.06 -12.60
C LYS A 31 3.95 2.24 -12.03
N GLY A 32 4.71 1.16 -12.03
CA GLY A 32 6.10 1.24 -11.60
C GLY A 32 6.29 1.39 -10.12
N ILE A 33 5.30 1.05 -9.31
CA ILE A 33 5.45 1.07 -7.87
C ILE A 33 5.46 -0.34 -7.31
N ALA A 34 6.11 -0.48 -6.17
CA ALA A 34 6.07 -1.71 -5.38
C ALA A 34 5.50 -1.36 -4.02
N VAL A 35 4.74 -2.27 -3.44
CA VAL A 35 4.13 -2.08 -2.14
C VAL A 35 4.65 -3.16 -1.20
N ALA A 36 5.09 -2.75 -0.03
CA ALA A 36 5.46 -3.68 1.03
C ALA A 36 4.58 -3.42 2.25
N VAL A 37 4.19 -4.49 2.90
CA VAL A 37 3.45 -4.41 4.15
C VAL A 37 4.27 -5.15 5.20
N ASN A 38 4.66 -4.44 6.25
CA ASN A 38 5.48 -5.00 7.32
C ASN A 38 6.74 -5.66 6.76
N GLU A 39 7.41 -4.97 5.82
CA GLU A 39 8.67 -5.38 5.20
C GLU A 39 8.55 -6.57 4.25
N THR A 40 7.33 -6.94 3.89
CA THR A 40 7.12 -8.02 2.92
C THR A 40 6.45 -7.45 1.69
N VAL A 41 7.06 -7.65 0.52
CA VAL A 41 6.50 -7.15 -0.72
C VAL A 41 5.20 -7.87 -1.05
N VAL A 42 4.17 -7.10 -1.38
CA VAL A 42 2.88 -7.64 -1.80
C VAL A 42 2.79 -7.54 -3.31
N PRO A 43 2.75 -8.66 -4.02
CA PRO A 43 2.61 -8.61 -5.48
C PRO A 43 1.35 -7.89 -5.89
N LYS A 44 1.40 -7.18 -7.01
CA LYS A 44 0.26 -6.40 -7.48
C LYS A 44 -0.99 -7.26 -7.66
N THR A 45 -0.80 -8.51 -8.07
CA THR A 45 -1.92 -9.43 -8.25
C THR A 45 -2.64 -9.74 -6.95
N ASN A 46 -2.02 -9.46 -5.81
CA ASN A 46 -2.62 -9.73 -4.49
C ASN A 46 -3.16 -8.47 -3.81
N TRP A 47 -3.00 -7.30 -4.44
CA TRP A 47 -3.37 -6.05 -3.77
C TRP A 47 -4.86 -6.00 -3.40
N ASP A 48 -5.73 -6.52 -4.26
CA ASP A 48 -7.16 -6.42 -4.02
C ASP A 48 -7.66 -7.44 -3.01
N SER A 49 -6.89 -8.47 -2.74
CA SER A 49 -7.27 -9.49 -1.76
C SER A 49 -6.51 -9.36 -0.44
N TYR A 50 -5.47 -8.50 -0.38
CA TYR A 50 -4.69 -8.34 0.82
C TYR A 50 -5.35 -7.31 1.73
N LEU A 51 -5.94 -7.77 2.81
CA LEU A 51 -6.62 -6.89 3.76
C LEU A 51 -5.64 -6.39 4.80
N LEU A 52 -5.62 -5.08 5.00
CA LEU A 52 -4.73 -4.47 5.98
C LEU A 52 -5.25 -4.71 7.38
N GLN A 53 -4.32 -4.80 8.31
CA GLN A 53 -4.62 -5.02 9.73
C GLN A 53 -4.21 -3.79 10.52
N PRO A 54 -4.74 -3.63 11.74
CA PRO A 54 -4.33 -2.49 12.57
C PRO A 54 -2.82 -2.48 12.77
N ASN A 55 -2.26 -1.28 12.70
CA ASN A 55 -0.83 -1.04 12.89
C ASN A 55 0.06 -1.58 11.80
N ASP A 56 -0.50 -1.98 10.66
CA ASP A 56 0.32 -2.39 9.54
C ASP A 56 1.16 -1.21 9.05
N LYS A 57 2.38 -1.54 8.62
CA LYS A 57 3.29 -0.56 8.06
C LYS A 57 3.34 -0.75 6.55
N VAL A 58 2.80 0.20 5.82
CA VAL A 58 2.72 0.14 4.37
C VAL A 58 3.76 1.07 3.77
N LEU A 59 4.61 0.55 2.91
CA LEU A 59 5.60 1.34 2.19
C LEU A 59 5.36 1.20 0.71
N VAL A 60 5.37 2.33 0.02
CA VAL A 60 5.29 2.36 -1.43
C VAL A 60 6.62 2.86 -1.97
N ILE A 61 7.21 2.07 -2.84
CA ILE A 61 8.50 2.37 -3.44
C ILE A 61 8.26 2.59 -4.93
N LYS A 62 8.70 3.72 -5.43
CA LYS A 62 8.69 3.95 -6.86
C LYS A 62 9.85 3.21 -7.49
N ALA A 63 9.54 2.27 -8.34
CA ALA A 63 10.58 1.64 -9.13
C ALA A 63 11.03 2.65 -10.18
N THR A 64 12.25 3.11 -10.04
CA THR A 64 12.82 3.98 -11.05
C THR A 64 13.02 3.17 -12.31
N GLN A 65 12.33 3.56 -13.35
CA GLN A 65 12.60 2.96 -14.64
C GLN A 65 13.90 3.58 -15.11
N GLY A 66 14.93 2.85 -14.97
CA GLY A 66 16.24 3.33 -15.37
C GLY A 66 16.28 3.74 -16.82
N GLY A 67 15.44 4.37 -17.10
CA GLY A 67 15.36 4.80 -18.52
C GLY A 67 14.10 4.31 -18.84
#